data_f56fb1d9b99c54ef2011488279ccb6f5
#
_entry.id   f56fb1d9b99c54ef2011488279ccb6f5
#
_cell.length_a   1.000
_cell.length_b   1.000
_cell.length_c   1.000
_cell.angle_alpha   90.00
_cell.angle_beta   90.00
_cell.angle_gamma   90.00
#
_symmetry.space_group_name_H-M   'P 1'
#
loop_
_entity.id
_entity.type
_entity.pdbx_description
1 polymer ?
#
loop_
_entity_poly.entity_id
_entity_poly.type
_entity_poly.pdbx_seq_one_letter_code
_entity_poly.pdbx_strand_id
1 'polypeptide(L)'
;MKPNTFNFTISLNDQKWIGTSSEGLIRYANDTDFDLISPQGPLLNSIFDIEHLQDELWIAHGDYNLFYNPYPLEKYGLSSYIDKQWENIPNNQLFNADSFVRTVAHPTEIGTLYACSYHGGIVAIEDNTPVALWDQTNSGLESLTFEGPNYV
;
A
#
# COMPACT_ATOMS: atom_id res chain seq x y z
N MET A 1 12.12 11.96 -1.49
CA MET A 1 12.84 10.83 -2.10
C MET A 1 14.24 10.80 -1.53
N LYS A 2 14.65 9.73 -0.84
CA LYS A 2 16.07 9.58 -0.46
C LYS A 2 16.86 9.34 -1.74
N PRO A 3 18.05 9.93 -1.89
CA PRO A 3 18.87 9.66 -3.06
C PRO A 3 19.23 8.17 -3.08
N ASN A 4 19.04 7.54 -4.23
CA ASN A 4 19.48 6.15 -4.45
C ASN A 4 20.98 6.10 -4.27
N THR A 5 21.45 5.32 -3.32
CA THR A 5 22.88 5.06 -3.16
C THR A 5 23.20 3.73 -3.78
N PHE A 6 24.20 3.73 -4.67
CA PHE A 6 24.75 2.52 -5.26
C PHE A 6 25.72 1.89 -4.27
N ASN A 7 25.48 0.65 -3.90
CA ASN A 7 26.29 -0.05 -2.91
C ASN A 7 27.43 -0.84 -3.53
N PHE A 8 27.16 -1.47 -4.68
CA PHE A 8 28.11 -2.40 -5.30
C PHE A 8 27.83 -2.52 -6.80
N THR A 9 28.89 -2.73 -7.60
CA THR A 9 28.78 -2.95 -9.04
C THR A 9 29.69 -4.08 -9.47
N ILE A 10 29.17 -4.99 -10.29
CA ILE A 10 29.97 -6.02 -10.98
C ILE A 10 29.69 -6.01 -12.47
N SER A 11 30.65 -6.50 -13.27
CA SER A 11 30.47 -6.71 -14.71
C SER A 11 30.42 -8.20 -15.01
N LEU A 12 29.40 -8.62 -15.74
CA LEU A 12 29.20 -10.01 -16.15
C LEU A 12 28.58 -10.02 -17.55
N ASN A 13 29.23 -10.70 -18.50
CA ASN A 13 28.76 -10.85 -19.88
C ASN A 13 28.42 -9.51 -20.55
N ASP A 14 29.36 -8.55 -20.51
CA ASP A 14 29.21 -7.19 -21.04
C ASP A 14 28.07 -6.35 -20.45
N GLN A 15 27.44 -6.83 -19.39
CA GLN A 15 26.44 -6.12 -18.63
C GLN A 15 27.00 -5.68 -17.27
N LYS A 16 26.52 -4.55 -16.76
CA LYS A 16 26.80 -4.10 -15.40
C LYS A 16 25.62 -4.43 -14.50
N TRP A 17 25.92 -5.00 -13.34
CA TRP A 17 24.96 -5.31 -12.30
C TRP A 17 25.26 -4.41 -11.13
N ILE A 18 24.26 -3.63 -10.71
CA ILE A 18 24.41 -2.56 -9.72
C ILE A 18 23.43 -2.83 -8.58
N GLY A 19 23.96 -3.13 -7.40
CA GLY A 19 23.17 -3.22 -6.17
C GLY A 19 22.86 -1.84 -5.62
N THR A 20 21.59 -1.57 -5.34
CA THR A 20 21.14 -0.30 -4.76
C THR A 20 20.73 -0.48 -3.29
N SER A 21 20.61 0.60 -2.54
CA SER A 21 20.22 0.56 -1.12
C SER A 21 18.72 0.36 -0.91
N SER A 22 17.88 0.69 -1.89
CA SER A 22 16.42 0.73 -1.74
C SER A 22 15.63 0.18 -2.91
N GLU A 23 16.21 0.15 -4.12
CA GLU A 23 15.48 -0.19 -5.35
C GLU A 23 15.77 -1.63 -5.85
N GLY A 24 16.61 -2.38 -5.14
CA GLY A 24 16.99 -3.72 -5.57
C GLY A 24 18.21 -3.75 -6.46
N LEU A 25 18.19 -4.55 -7.53
CA LEU A 25 19.30 -4.80 -8.43
C LEU A 25 19.02 -4.21 -9.82
N ILE A 26 19.95 -3.43 -10.35
CA ILE A 26 19.87 -2.91 -11.71
C ILE A 26 20.77 -3.75 -12.63
N ARG A 27 20.19 -4.30 -13.68
CA ARG A 27 20.94 -4.81 -14.83
C ARG A 27 21.04 -3.69 -15.85
N TYR A 28 22.24 -3.29 -16.19
CA TYR A 28 22.51 -2.20 -17.12
C TYR A 28 23.41 -2.69 -18.26
N ALA A 29 22.93 -2.62 -19.48
CA ALA A 29 23.71 -2.86 -20.69
C ALA A 29 24.12 -1.54 -21.36
N ASN A 30 23.19 -0.59 -21.48
CA ASN A 30 23.41 0.77 -21.99
C ASN A 30 22.26 1.69 -21.58
N ASP A 31 22.29 2.96 -21.99
CA ASP A 31 21.34 4.00 -21.56
C ASP A 31 19.87 3.73 -21.96
N THR A 32 19.63 2.83 -22.89
CA THR A 32 18.28 2.45 -23.36
C THR A 32 17.90 1.01 -23.03
N ASP A 33 18.85 0.21 -22.51
CA ASP A 33 18.63 -1.18 -22.11
C ASP A 33 19.09 -1.37 -20.67
N PHE A 34 18.15 -1.20 -19.75
CA PHE A 34 18.35 -1.51 -18.34
C PHE A 34 17.06 -2.07 -17.72
N ASP A 35 17.22 -2.97 -16.76
CA ASP A 35 16.11 -3.52 -15.97
C ASP A 35 16.34 -3.24 -14.49
N LEU A 36 15.26 -2.91 -13.82
CA LEU A 36 15.22 -2.88 -12.36
C LEU A 36 14.64 -4.21 -11.87
N ILE A 37 15.42 -4.95 -11.13
CA ILE A 37 15.02 -6.23 -10.53
C ILE A 37 14.88 -6.02 -9.04
N SER A 38 13.65 -5.91 -8.57
CA SER A 38 13.32 -5.86 -7.15
C SER A 38 12.60 -7.14 -6.74
N PRO A 39 12.87 -7.66 -5.54
CA PRO A 39 12.07 -8.75 -4.99
C PRO A 39 10.61 -8.31 -4.93
N GLN A 40 9.70 -9.18 -5.34
CA GLN A 40 8.28 -8.95 -5.10
C GLN A 40 8.01 -9.01 -3.61
N GLY A 41 7.20 -8.07 -3.14
CA GLY A 41 6.84 -7.96 -1.74
C GLY A 41 5.68 -7.00 -1.53
N PRO A 42 5.21 -6.84 -0.28
CA PRO A 42 4.24 -5.81 0.05
C PRO A 42 4.85 -4.42 -0.16
N LEU A 43 4.01 -3.39 -0.26
CA LEU A 43 4.44 -1.99 -0.39
C LEU A 43 5.46 -1.58 0.65
N LEU A 44 5.27 -2.04 1.88
CA LEU A 44 6.14 -1.77 3.02
C LEU A 44 6.34 -3.03 3.86
N ASN A 45 7.47 -3.10 4.56
CA ASN A 45 7.70 -4.11 5.61
C ASN A 45 6.98 -3.77 6.93
N SER A 46 6.42 -2.56 7.05
CA SER A 46 5.55 -2.16 8.16
C SER A 46 4.13 -2.60 7.86
N ILE A 47 3.64 -3.55 8.61
CA ILE A 47 2.31 -4.13 8.47
C ILE A 47 1.52 -3.73 9.71
N PHE A 48 0.37 -3.09 9.49
CA PHE A 48 -0.51 -2.67 10.58
C PHE A 48 -1.68 -3.62 10.79
N ASP A 49 -2.31 -4.07 9.71
CA ASP A 49 -3.43 -5.00 9.76
C ASP A 49 -3.28 -6.08 8.68
N ILE A 50 -3.79 -7.26 8.99
CA ILE A 50 -3.80 -8.41 8.08
C ILE A 50 -5.18 -9.04 8.09
N GLU A 51 -5.75 -9.25 6.92
CA GLU A 51 -7.01 -9.95 6.71
C GLU A 51 -6.84 -11.12 5.75
N HIS A 52 -7.59 -12.17 5.97
CA HIS A 52 -7.62 -13.35 5.12
C HIS A 52 -8.96 -13.39 4.36
N LEU A 53 -8.88 -13.35 3.04
CA LEU A 53 -10.02 -13.50 2.15
C LEU A 53 -9.81 -14.74 1.28
N GLN A 54 -10.49 -15.84 1.60
CA GLN A 54 -10.30 -17.15 0.93
C GLN A 54 -8.82 -17.60 0.96
N ASP A 55 -8.19 -17.75 -0.21
CA ASP A 55 -6.76 -18.10 -0.34
C ASP A 55 -5.86 -16.87 -0.50
N GLU A 56 -6.39 -15.67 -0.24
CA GLU A 56 -5.70 -14.40 -0.37
C GLU A 56 -5.35 -13.83 1.00
N LEU A 57 -4.24 -13.14 1.08
CA LEU A 57 -3.84 -12.35 2.23
C LEU A 57 -3.87 -10.86 1.86
N TRP A 58 -4.55 -10.07 2.66
CA TRP A 58 -4.63 -8.62 2.49
C TRP A 58 -3.93 -7.88 3.63
N ILE A 59 -3.24 -6.81 3.30
CA ILE A 59 -2.40 -6.07 4.24
C ILE A 59 -2.68 -4.57 4.12
N ALA A 60 -2.94 -3.95 5.27
CA ALA A 60 -3.00 -2.51 5.41
C ALA A 60 -1.70 -1.97 6.05
N HIS A 61 -1.24 -0.82 5.55
CA HIS A 61 0.01 -0.18 5.94
C HIS A 61 -0.19 1.15 6.68
N GLY A 62 -1.43 1.46 7.10
CA GLY A 62 -1.70 2.62 7.92
C GLY A 62 -1.09 2.50 9.32
N ASP A 63 -1.34 3.49 10.15
CA ASP A 63 -0.87 3.48 11.53
C ASP A 63 -1.74 4.38 12.41
N TYR A 64 -1.72 4.12 13.70
CA TYR A 64 -2.08 5.03 14.78
C TYR A 64 -1.32 4.62 16.05
N ASN A 65 -1.04 5.59 16.89
CA ASN A 65 -0.32 5.34 18.13
C ASN A 65 -1.23 4.82 19.26
N LEU A 66 -0.70 4.61 20.45
CA LEU A 66 -1.44 4.13 21.63
C LEU A 66 -2.61 5.04 22.06
N PHE A 67 -2.66 6.26 21.58
CA PHE A 67 -3.73 7.21 21.83
C PHE A 67 -4.73 7.32 20.67
N TYR A 68 -4.67 6.37 19.74
CA TYR A 68 -5.47 6.35 18.50
C TYR A 68 -5.26 7.59 17.62
N ASN A 69 -4.08 8.21 17.71
CA ASN A 69 -3.72 9.34 16.87
C ASN A 69 -3.01 8.82 15.60
N PRO A 70 -3.59 9.04 14.40
CA PRO A 70 -3.04 8.57 13.13
C PRO A 70 -2.07 9.56 12.49
N TYR A 71 -1.85 10.73 13.10
CA TYR A 71 -1.07 11.78 12.45
C TYR A 71 0.44 11.62 12.65
N PRO A 72 1.24 11.89 11.59
CA PRO A 72 0.82 12.32 10.26
C PRO A 72 0.11 11.19 9.51
N LEU A 73 -0.95 11.52 8.73
CA LEU A 73 -1.67 10.53 7.92
C LEU A 73 -0.75 9.92 6.86
N GLU A 74 -0.76 8.61 6.77
CA GLU A 74 0.08 7.89 5.84
C GLU A 74 -0.65 7.62 4.52
N LYS A 75 0.02 7.94 3.40
CA LYS A 75 -0.50 7.77 2.04
C LYS A 75 -0.01 6.48 1.42
N TYR A 76 0.00 5.43 2.21
CA TYR A 76 0.31 4.09 1.72
C TYR A 76 -0.96 3.45 1.15
N GLY A 77 -0.76 2.55 0.20
CA GLY A 77 -1.85 1.77 -0.34
C GLY A 77 -2.14 0.52 0.48
N LEU A 78 -2.62 -0.49 -0.23
CA LEU A 78 -2.83 -1.84 0.28
C LEU A 78 -1.92 -2.81 -0.47
N SER A 79 -1.61 -3.92 0.15
CA SER A 79 -0.93 -5.04 -0.50
C SER A 79 -1.76 -6.29 -0.37
N SER A 80 -1.76 -7.12 -1.40
CA SER A 80 -2.35 -8.45 -1.37
C SER A 80 -1.34 -9.50 -1.81
N TYR A 81 -1.52 -10.71 -1.30
CA TYR A 81 -0.77 -11.88 -1.73
C TYR A 81 -1.76 -12.91 -2.27
N ILE A 82 -1.79 -13.03 -3.60
CA ILE A 82 -2.75 -13.79 -4.38
C ILE A 82 -1.96 -14.70 -5.32
N ASP A 83 -2.33 -16.00 -5.41
CA ASP A 83 -1.66 -16.97 -6.29
C ASP A 83 -0.11 -16.97 -6.15
N LYS A 84 0.38 -16.82 -4.92
CA LYS A 84 1.82 -16.76 -4.59
C LYS A 84 2.54 -15.54 -5.18
N GLN A 85 1.82 -14.51 -5.53
CA GLN A 85 2.36 -13.24 -6.03
C GLN A 85 1.88 -12.09 -5.17
N TRP A 86 2.75 -11.09 -5.02
CA TRP A 86 2.38 -9.84 -4.39
C TRP A 86 1.78 -8.89 -5.42
N GLU A 87 0.64 -8.33 -5.06
CA GLU A 87 0.02 -7.23 -5.76
C GLU A 87 -0.11 -6.04 -4.83
N ASN A 88 0.07 -4.85 -5.38
CA ASN A 88 0.08 -3.62 -4.60
C ASN A 88 -0.84 -2.60 -5.25
N ILE A 89 -1.80 -2.10 -4.47
CA ILE A 89 -2.73 -1.06 -4.89
C ILE A 89 -2.26 0.26 -4.24
N PRO A 90 -1.69 1.18 -5.02
CA PRO A 90 -1.22 2.46 -4.46
C PRO A 90 -2.39 3.35 -4.04
N ASN A 91 -2.13 4.27 -3.10
CA ASN A 91 -3.13 5.17 -2.52
C ASN A 91 -3.98 5.92 -3.57
N ASN A 92 -3.37 6.38 -4.66
CA ASN A 92 -4.08 7.09 -5.72
C ASN A 92 -5.11 6.24 -6.49
N GLN A 93 -5.05 4.92 -6.40
CA GLN A 93 -6.06 4.00 -6.91
C GLN A 93 -7.14 3.67 -5.88
N LEU A 94 -6.93 4.05 -4.61
CA LEU A 94 -7.84 3.86 -3.49
C LEU A 94 -8.60 5.15 -3.15
N PHE A 95 -9.01 5.92 -4.16
CA PHE A 95 -9.74 7.18 -4.04
C PHE A 95 -9.02 8.25 -3.22
N ASN A 96 -7.71 8.10 -3.03
CA ASN A 96 -6.88 8.92 -2.13
C ASN A 96 -7.34 8.91 -0.66
N ALA A 97 -7.99 7.85 -0.21
CA ALA A 97 -8.25 7.65 1.20
C ALA A 97 -6.95 7.34 1.93
N ASP A 98 -6.71 8.00 3.06
CA ASP A 98 -5.42 7.97 3.75
C ASP A 98 -5.46 7.07 5.00
N SER A 99 -4.31 6.49 5.36
CA SER A 99 -4.13 5.68 6.57
C SER A 99 -5.11 4.51 6.68
N PHE A 100 -4.96 3.52 5.81
CA PHE A 100 -5.72 2.28 5.91
C PHE A 100 -5.28 1.49 7.13
N VAL A 101 -6.17 1.31 8.09
CA VAL A 101 -5.89 0.73 9.40
C VAL A 101 -6.62 -0.58 9.65
N ARG A 102 -7.55 -0.94 8.79
CA ARG A 102 -8.30 -2.20 8.91
C ARG A 102 -8.75 -2.67 7.54
N THR A 103 -8.64 -3.97 7.32
CA THR A 103 -9.27 -4.67 6.21
C THR A 103 -10.23 -5.71 6.75
N VAL A 104 -11.37 -5.91 6.09
CA VAL A 104 -12.41 -6.85 6.50
C VAL A 104 -13.00 -7.53 5.29
N ALA A 105 -12.95 -8.84 5.24
CA ALA A 105 -13.61 -9.64 4.21
C ALA A 105 -15.14 -9.55 4.34
N HIS A 106 -15.85 -9.47 3.21
CA HIS A 106 -17.31 -9.53 3.24
C HIS A 106 -17.76 -10.94 3.70
N PRO A 107 -18.70 -11.03 4.66
CA PRO A 107 -19.01 -12.32 5.29
C PRO A 107 -19.68 -13.34 4.35
N THR A 108 -20.29 -12.92 3.26
CA THR A 108 -21.06 -13.78 2.35
C THR A 108 -20.75 -13.56 0.86
N GLU A 109 -20.21 -12.40 0.49
CA GLU A 109 -19.85 -12.10 -0.90
C GLU A 109 -18.38 -12.44 -1.15
N ILE A 110 -18.20 -13.46 -1.98
CA ILE A 110 -16.89 -13.96 -2.35
C ILE A 110 -16.15 -12.89 -3.16
N GLY A 111 -14.86 -12.69 -2.89
CA GLY A 111 -14.03 -11.71 -3.61
C GLY A 111 -14.21 -10.26 -3.17
N THR A 112 -15.04 -10.00 -2.15
CA THR A 112 -15.31 -8.65 -1.66
C THR A 112 -14.59 -8.37 -0.34
N LEU A 113 -13.83 -7.28 -0.31
CA LEU A 113 -13.09 -6.77 0.84
C LEU A 113 -13.44 -5.30 1.09
N TYR A 114 -13.50 -4.92 2.35
CA TYR A 114 -13.62 -3.52 2.78
C TYR A 114 -12.33 -3.06 3.43
N ALA A 115 -11.77 -1.96 2.95
CA ALA A 115 -10.60 -1.34 3.54
C ALA A 115 -11.01 -0.04 4.24
N CYS A 116 -10.85 0.00 5.56
CA CYS A 116 -11.20 1.14 6.39
C CYS A 116 -10.03 2.09 6.50
N SER A 117 -10.22 3.30 6.04
CA SER A 117 -9.29 4.42 6.18
C SER A 117 -9.56 5.14 7.49
N TYR A 118 -8.53 5.62 8.16
CA TYR A 118 -8.71 6.46 9.34
C TYR A 118 -9.26 7.85 8.97
N HIS A 119 -8.92 8.34 7.79
CA HIS A 119 -9.40 9.63 7.28
C HIS A 119 -9.70 9.53 5.78
N GLY A 120 -10.94 9.27 5.45
CA GLY A 120 -11.36 9.16 4.05
C GLY A 120 -12.54 8.21 3.82
N GLY A 121 -12.91 7.39 4.81
CA GLY A 121 -14.05 6.49 4.72
C GLY A 121 -13.67 5.02 4.51
N ILE A 122 -14.52 4.28 3.81
CA ILE A 122 -14.37 2.84 3.55
C ILE A 122 -14.30 2.61 2.04
N VAL A 123 -13.23 1.97 1.60
CA VAL A 123 -13.08 1.54 0.20
C VAL A 123 -13.58 0.12 0.05
N ALA A 124 -14.50 -0.10 -0.88
CA ALA A 124 -14.90 -1.43 -1.30
C ALA A 124 -13.99 -1.91 -2.43
N ILE A 125 -13.53 -3.14 -2.34
CA ILE A 125 -12.64 -3.80 -3.30
C ILE A 125 -13.32 -5.09 -3.71
N GLU A 126 -13.49 -5.29 -5.01
CA GLU A 126 -14.06 -6.50 -5.61
C GLU A 126 -13.05 -7.07 -6.60
N ASP A 127 -12.75 -8.36 -6.49
CA ASP A 127 -11.78 -9.06 -7.33
C ASP A 127 -10.48 -8.23 -7.53
N ASN A 128 -9.88 -7.81 -6.41
CA ASN A 128 -8.65 -6.99 -6.34
C ASN A 128 -8.75 -5.59 -7.01
N THR A 129 -9.97 -5.13 -7.28
CA THR A 129 -10.22 -3.82 -7.91
C THR A 129 -11.00 -2.92 -6.97
N PRO A 130 -10.50 -1.69 -6.63
CA PRO A 130 -11.27 -0.72 -5.89
C PRO A 130 -12.48 -0.23 -6.70
N VAL A 131 -13.69 -0.45 -6.17
CA VAL A 131 -14.95 -0.17 -6.89
C VAL A 131 -15.74 1.00 -6.32
N ALA A 132 -15.63 1.29 -5.03
CA ALA A 132 -16.37 2.37 -4.40
C ALA A 132 -15.64 2.93 -3.17
N LEU A 133 -15.89 4.21 -2.90
CA LEU A 133 -15.58 4.87 -1.64
C LEU A 133 -16.89 5.27 -0.96
N TRP A 134 -17.06 4.89 0.29
CA TRP A 134 -18.14 5.33 1.16
C TRP A 134 -17.60 6.29 2.21
N ASP A 135 -18.08 7.51 2.19
CA ASP A 135 -17.72 8.58 3.12
C ASP A 135 -18.97 9.29 3.67
N GLN A 136 -18.81 10.40 4.37
CA GLN A 136 -19.92 11.18 4.94
C GLN A 136 -20.83 11.80 3.87
N THR A 137 -20.46 11.85 2.62
CA THR A 137 -21.27 12.48 1.56
C THR A 137 -22.24 11.51 0.90
N ASN A 138 -21.97 10.21 0.96
CA ASN A 138 -22.72 9.18 0.23
C ASN A 138 -23.12 7.97 1.07
N SER A 139 -22.84 8.00 2.38
CA SER A 139 -23.15 6.92 3.30
C SER A 139 -23.69 7.47 4.63
N GLY A 140 -23.94 6.61 5.60
CA GLY A 140 -24.28 7.01 6.97
C GLY A 140 -23.09 7.29 7.87
N LEU A 141 -21.87 7.35 7.33
CA LEU A 141 -20.67 7.70 8.08
C LEU A 141 -20.71 9.18 8.47
N GLU A 142 -20.25 9.48 9.67
CA GLU A 142 -20.13 10.85 10.16
C GLU A 142 -18.68 11.34 10.05
N SER A 143 -18.50 12.61 9.65
CA SER A 143 -17.20 13.25 9.72
C SER A 143 -16.95 13.78 11.12
N LEU A 144 -15.80 13.45 11.70
CA LEU A 144 -15.34 14.08 12.92
C LEU A 144 -14.81 15.48 12.58
N THR A 145 -15.66 16.49 12.69
CA THR A 145 -15.21 17.87 12.66
C THR A 145 -14.66 18.23 14.04
N PHE A 146 -13.35 18.29 14.16
CA PHE A 146 -12.73 18.92 15.33
C PHE A 146 -12.87 20.44 15.18
N GLU A 147 -13.82 21.03 15.92
CA GLU A 147 -13.81 22.47 16.19
C GLU A 147 -12.67 22.76 17.19
N GLY A 148 -11.49 23.03 16.69
CA GLY A 148 -10.35 23.41 17.53
C GLY A 148 -9.10 23.69 16.70
N PRO A 149 -8.14 24.49 17.23
CA PRO A 149 -6.94 24.80 16.49
C PRO A 149 -6.12 23.53 16.27
N ASN A 150 -5.87 23.28 15.01
CA ASN A 150 -4.87 22.39 14.44
C ASN A 150 -4.07 21.56 15.46
N TYR A 151 -4.42 20.31 15.64
CA TYR A 151 -3.50 19.34 16.17
C TYR A 151 -2.48 19.05 15.07
N VAL A 152 -1.32 19.68 15.22
CA VAL A 152 -0.11 19.40 14.48
C VAL A 152 0.52 18.15 15.05
#